data_08ef4c97360ce6e7003c81348a5a7e9e
#
_entry.id   08ef4c97360ce6e7003c81348a5a7e9e
#
_cell.length_a   1.000
_cell.length_b   1.000
_cell.length_c   1.000
_cell.angle_alpha   90.00
_cell.angle_beta   90.00
_cell.angle_gamma   90.00
#
_symmetry.space_group_name_H-M   'P 1'
#
loop_
_entity.id
_entity.type
_entity.pdbx_description
1 polymer ?
#
loop_
_entity_poly.entity_id
_entity_poly.type
_entity_poly.pdbx_seq_one_letter_code
_entity_poly.pdbx_strand_id
1 'polypeptide(L)'
;MRVAIAALAVSIIASFCYGQTDGNHPKETKRIAFENGQWFDGHAFKRKDGYAVNGILTFHRPAKVDETVDLEDQFVVPPFGEAHNHNVEPLNKVDELIRRYLEHGIFYVKNPNNLPSGRDQVAAKINRPESIDVTFSNGGFTVAGGHPAEIVKRNIDRGFWTEADGDGAFYYAIADEAELDRKWAQFLQTKPDFVKTYLLFSDDYKARKDDPKYYGWKGLDPALLVTIVQRAHAAGLRVSTHVEIAADFHAALVAGVDEINHMPGFRTSGDVKTHAMSEFEIADSEARAAARQGTYVVTTLGGAAAIDAKGPDASLRSESDKLNRRNLELLKKYHVKLALGSDSYRSDTVPEALYIESLHVFDNSDLLAMWCATTANTIFPKRLIGSLKEGYEASFLVLKANPLENFDAVQQITLRVKQGKILKADQSR
;
A
#
# COMPACT_ATOMS: atom_id res chain seq x y z
N MET A 1 -68.33 0.16 11.38
CA MET A 1 -67.13 0.73 12.03
C MET A 1 -65.93 0.49 11.13
N ARG A 2 -65.49 1.53 10.45
CA ARG A 2 -64.29 1.50 9.61
C ARG A 2 -63.16 2.15 10.38
N VAL A 3 -62.09 1.39 10.68
CA VAL A 3 -60.88 1.91 11.34
C VAL A 3 -59.91 2.32 10.21
N ALA A 4 -59.59 3.60 10.18
CA ALA A 4 -58.58 4.17 9.28
C ALA A 4 -57.21 4.03 9.98
N ILE A 5 -56.24 3.38 9.30
CA ILE A 5 -54.83 3.32 9.68
C ILE A 5 -54.11 4.48 8.98
N ALA A 6 -53.68 5.46 9.78
CA ALA A 6 -52.84 6.54 9.31
C ALA A 6 -51.39 6.08 9.27
N ALA A 7 -50.75 6.09 8.10
CA ALA A 7 -49.34 5.85 7.93
C ALA A 7 -48.55 7.15 8.24
N LEU A 8 -47.73 7.09 9.28
CA LEU A 8 -46.81 8.17 9.64
C LEU A 8 -45.51 8.04 8.84
N ALA A 9 -45.31 8.92 7.86
CA ALA A 9 -44.05 9.04 7.14
C ALA A 9 -43.05 9.81 8.01
N VAL A 10 -42.02 9.15 8.50
CA VAL A 10 -40.93 9.80 9.24
C VAL A 10 -39.88 10.23 8.18
N SER A 11 -39.80 11.50 7.90
CA SER A 11 -38.75 12.12 7.09
C SER A 11 -37.51 12.28 7.97
N ILE A 12 -36.48 11.48 7.74
CA ILE A 12 -35.16 11.68 8.36
C ILE A 12 -34.44 12.77 7.58
N ILE A 13 -34.41 13.98 8.15
CA ILE A 13 -33.56 15.06 7.66
C ILE A 13 -32.17 14.81 8.25
N ALA A 14 -31.24 14.36 7.41
CA ALA A 14 -29.81 14.28 7.76
C ALA A 14 -29.27 15.72 7.80
N SER A 15 -29.12 16.27 9.00
CA SER A 15 -28.41 17.55 9.21
C SER A 15 -26.92 17.28 9.06
N PHE A 16 -26.35 17.70 7.93
CA PHE A 16 -24.91 17.87 7.80
C PHE A 16 -24.47 19.06 8.64
N CYS A 17 -23.83 18.82 9.76
CA CYS A 17 -23.10 19.86 10.48
C CYS A 17 -21.88 20.27 9.65
N TYR A 18 -22.00 21.35 8.90
CA TYR A 18 -20.86 22.11 8.39
C TYR A 18 -20.25 22.85 9.60
N GLY A 19 -19.08 22.40 10.04
CA GLY A 19 -18.24 23.22 10.91
C GLY A 19 -17.82 24.47 10.15
N GLN A 20 -18.20 25.63 10.67
CA GLN A 20 -17.66 26.92 10.21
C GLN A 20 -16.16 26.93 10.49
N THR A 21 -15.35 26.90 9.44
CA THR A 21 -13.94 27.30 9.48
C THR A 21 -13.84 28.71 8.90
N ASP A 22 -13.10 29.54 9.62
CA ASP A 22 -12.82 30.92 9.33
C ASP A 22 -12.43 31.21 7.87
N GLY A 23 -12.85 32.37 7.40
CA GLY A 23 -12.80 32.90 6.05
C GLY A 23 -11.48 32.80 5.30
N ASN A 24 -11.24 31.62 4.75
CA ASN A 24 -10.33 31.45 3.63
C ASN A 24 -11.18 31.03 2.43
N HIS A 25 -11.52 32.00 1.56
CA HIS A 25 -12.15 31.69 0.28
C HIS A 25 -11.29 30.60 -0.40
N PRO A 26 -11.86 29.45 -0.79
CA PRO A 26 -11.10 28.46 -1.55
C PRO A 26 -10.60 29.18 -2.80
N LYS A 27 -9.28 29.25 -3.01
CA LYS A 27 -8.71 29.72 -4.27
C LYS A 27 -9.41 28.93 -5.37
N GLU A 28 -10.14 29.64 -6.25
CA GLU A 28 -10.83 29.06 -7.38
C GLU A 28 -9.82 28.17 -8.13
N THR A 29 -9.96 26.87 -8.04
CA THR A 29 -9.06 25.96 -8.72
C THR A 29 -9.32 26.10 -10.20
N LYS A 30 -8.27 26.33 -10.99
CA LYS A 30 -8.35 26.44 -12.44
C LYS A 30 -9.10 25.24 -13.03
N ARG A 31 -9.91 25.48 -14.05
CA ARG A 31 -10.51 24.45 -14.90
C ARG A 31 -9.56 24.19 -16.07
N ILE A 32 -8.93 23.05 -16.05
CA ILE A 32 -7.91 22.70 -17.04
C ILE A 32 -8.49 21.66 -17.97
N ALA A 33 -8.39 21.91 -19.29
CA ALA A 33 -8.63 20.93 -20.32
C ALA A 33 -7.33 20.21 -20.67
N PHE A 34 -7.40 18.90 -20.80
CA PHE A 34 -6.34 18.02 -21.30
C PHE A 34 -6.86 17.38 -22.58
N GLU A 35 -6.44 17.90 -23.72
CA GLU A 35 -6.96 17.54 -25.04
C GLU A 35 -6.02 16.54 -25.73
N ASN A 36 -6.55 15.75 -26.66
CA ASN A 36 -5.81 14.80 -27.47
C ASN A 36 -5.02 13.73 -26.67
N GLY A 37 -5.56 13.20 -25.56
CA GLY A 37 -4.92 12.15 -24.77
C GLY A 37 -5.44 10.75 -25.09
N GLN A 38 -4.57 9.74 -24.93
CA GLN A 38 -4.92 8.32 -24.93
C GLN A 38 -5.14 7.90 -23.46
N TRP A 39 -6.41 7.80 -23.05
CA TRP A 39 -6.79 7.57 -21.65
C TRP A 39 -7.03 6.09 -21.35
N PHE A 40 -6.32 5.58 -20.34
CA PHE A 40 -6.45 4.20 -19.88
C PHE A 40 -7.79 3.97 -19.16
N ASP A 41 -8.57 3.00 -19.59
CA ASP A 41 -9.88 2.67 -18.99
C ASP A 41 -9.85 1.50 -18.01
N GLY A 42 -8.66 0.94 -17.77
CA GLY A 42 -8.42 -0.26 -16.97
C GLY A 42 -8.01 -1.47 -17.80
N HIS A 43 -8.18 -1.42 -19.13
CA HIS A 43 -7.83 -2.52 -20.04
C HIS A 43 -7.13 -2.03 -21.31
N ALA A 44 -7.54 -0.88 -21.84
CA ALA A 44 -7.06 -0.35 -23.11
C ALA A 44 -7.01 1.18 -23.06
N PHE A 45 -6.30 1.77 -24.02
CA PHE A 45 -6.30 3.20 -24.23
C PHE A 45 -7.41 3.64 -25.19
N LYS A 46 -8.04 4.77 -24.86
CA LYS A 46 -9.07 5.41 -25.69
C LYS A 46 -8.77 6.89 -25.86
N ARG A 47 -8.72 7.37 -27.10
CA ARG A 47 -8.54 8.78 -27.40
C ARG A 47 -9.75 9.57 -26.96
N LYS A 48 -9.57 10.56 -26.09
CA LYS A 48 -10.60 11.48 -25.63
C LYS A 48 -9.96 12.69 -24.94
N ASP A 49 -10.78 13.72 -24.67
CA ASP A 49 -10.39 14.84 -23.83
C ASP A 49 -10.84 14.61 -22.39
N GLY A 50 -10.03 15.09 -21.44
CA GLY A 50 -10.35 15.08 -20.01
C GLY A 50 -10.27 16.48 -19.42
N TYR A 51 -10.99 16.73 -18.35
CA TYR A 51 -11.04 18.05 -17.70
C TYR A 51 -10.84 17.87 -16.19
N ALA A 52 -9.99 18.71 -15.60
CA ALA A 52 -9.89 18.85 -14.16
C ALA A 52 -10.70 20.06 -13.72
N VAL A 53 -11.74 19.85 -12.92
CA VAL A 53 -12.61 20.87 -12.38
C VAL A 53 -12.64 20.75 -10.86
N ASN A 54 -12.13 21.76 -10.16
CA ASN A 54 -12.02 21.71 -8.69
C ASN A 54 -11.34 20.45 -8.13
N GLY A 55 -10.30 19.95 -8.81
CA GLY A 55 -9.57 18.75 -8.43
C GLY A 55 -10.25 17.43 -8.79
N ILE A 56 -11.40 17.47 -9.46
CA ILE A 56 -12.18 16.30 -9.89
C ILE A 56 -12.05 16.12 -11.40
N LEU A 57 -11.88 14.87 -11.85
CA LEU A 57 -11.83 14.49 -13.25
C LEU A 57 -13.24 14.39 -13.82
N THR A 58 -13.45 15.01 -14.97
CA THR A 58 -14.65 14.86 -15.79
C THR A 58 -14.29 14.69 -17.26
N PHE A 59 -15.09 13.99 -18.03
CA PHE A 59 -15.00 13.89 -19.50
C PHE A 59 -16.05 14.76 -20.20
N HIS A 60 -16.81 15.54 -19.44
CA HIS A 60 -17.75 16.54 -19.94
C HIS A 60 -17.09 17.91 -19.95
N ARG A 61 -17.04 18.56 -21.13
CA ARG A 61 -16.42 19.88 -21.27
C ARG A 61 -17.16 20.92 -20.40
N PRO A 62 -16.47 21.57 -19.42
CA PRO A 62 -17.09 22.61 -18.62
C PRO A 62 -17.42 23.84 -19.47
N ALA A 63 -18.40 24.64 -19.02
CA ALA A 63 -18.81 25.86 -19.72
C ALA A 63 -17.67 26.90 -19.86
N LYS A 64 -16.70 26.89 -18.93
CA LYS A 64 -15.49 27.70 -18.98
C LYS A 64 -14.27 26.82 -18.77
N VAL A 65 -13.25 26.99 -19.59
CA VAL A 65 -11.91 26.43 -19.47
C VAL A 65 -10.95 27.59 -19.23
N ASP A 66 -10.11 27.48 -18.22
CA ASP A 66 -9.16 28.53 -17.84
C ASP A 66 -7.76 28.28 -18.44
N GLU A 67 -7.44 27.02 -18.73
CA GLU A 67 -6.16 26.58 -19.31
C GLU A 67 -6.39 25.33 -20.16
N THR A 68 -5.68 25.19 -21.28
CA THR A 68 -5.70 23.99 -22.13
C THR A 68 -4.29 23.46 -22.29
N VAL A 69 -4.13 22.14 -22.11
CA VAL A 69 -2.90 21.38 -22.31
C VAL A 69 -3.16 20.37 -23.41
N ASP A 70 -2.40 20.45 -24.50
CA ASP A 70 -2.40 19.42 -25.54
C ASP A 70 -1.52 18.27 -25.09
N LEU A 71 -2.05 17.05 -25.07
CA LEU A 71 -1.36 15.84 -24.66
C LEU A 71 -0.65 15.13 -25.83
N GLU A 72 -0.75 15.68 -27.06
CA GLU A 72 0.02 15.20 -28.23
C GLU A 72 -0.15 13.68 -28.47
N ASP A 73 -1.37 13.15 -28.30
CA ASP A 73 -1.69 11.71 -28.40
C ASP A 73 -0.93 10.81 -27.39
N GLN A 74 -0.29 11.39 -26.36
CA GLN A 74 0.40 10.62 -25.31
C GLN A 74 -0.56 9.86 -24.39
N PHE A 75 -0.03 8.93 -23.61
CA PHE A 75 -0.77 7.92 -22.85
C PHE A 75 -1.02 8.37 -21.42
N VAL A 76 -2.30 8.49 -21.04
CA VAL A 76 -2.73 8.95 -19.71
C VAL A 76 -3.09 7.75 -18.84
N VAL A 77 -2.41 7.62 -17.70
CA VAL A 77 -2.62 6.55 -16.72
C VAL A 77 -2.88 7.12 -15.33
N PRO A 78 -3.59 6.41 -14.43
CA PRO A 78 -3.67 6.83 -13.04
C PRO A 78 -2.27 6.83 -12.39
N PRO A 79 -2.06 7.59 -11.31
CA PRO A 79 -0.80 7.54 -10.57
C PRO A 79 -0.55 6.16 -9.97
N PHE A 80 0.72 5.84 -9.78
CA PHE A 80 1.15 4.60 -9.15
C PHE A 80 1.05 4.67 -7.63
N GLY A 81 0.99 3.48 -7.00
CA GLY A 81 0.98 3.31 -5.56
C GLY A 81 2.18 2.53 -5.04
N GLU A 82 2.46 2.71 -3.75
CA GLU A 82 3.46 1.98 -2.97
C GLU A 82 2.77 1.46 -1.70
N ALA A 83 2.33 0.20 -1.71
CA ALA A 83 1.52 -0.35 -0.61
C ALA A 83 2.35 -0.81 0.60
N HIS A 84 3.67 -0.79 0.52
CA HIS A 84 4.54 -1.25 1.61
C HIS A 84 5.95 -0.68 1.50
N ASN A 85 6.23 0.40 2.22
CA ASN A 85 7.57 0.96 2.26
C ASN A 85 7.81 1.69 3.60
N HIS A 86 9.03 1.59 4.12
CA HIS A 86 9.42 2.13 5.44
C HIS A 86 10.28 3.40 5.35
N ASN A 87 10.28 4.10 4.21
CA ASN A 87 11.23 5.18 3.97
C ASN A 87 10.68 6.59 4.21
N VAL A 88 9.37 6.77 4.43
CA VAL A 88 8.80 8.09 4.78
C VAL A 88 9.00 8.34 6.28
N GLU A 89 10.25 8.56 6.64
CA GLU A 89 10.72 8.75 8.01
C GLU A 89 11.73 9.92 8.06
N PRO A 90 11.83 10.69 9.17
CA PRO A 90 12.71 11.86 9.25
C PRO A 90 14.17 11.59 8.91
N LEU A 91 14.66 10.39 9.26
CA LEU A 91 16.04 9.96 9.02
C LEU A 91 16.37 9.74 7.53
N ASN A 92 15.37 9.66 6.66
CA ASN A 92 15.53 9.24 5.27
C ASN A 92 15.54 10.40 4.25
N LYS A 93 15.89 11.62 4.65
CA LYS A 93 15.90 12.78 3.75
C LYS A 93 14.57 12.96 3.01
N VAL A 94 13.49 13.13 3.76
CA VAL A 94 12.10 13.07 3.29
C VAL A 94 11.83 13.94 2.06
N ASP A 95 12.45 15.11 1.93
CA ASP A 95 12.23 16.00 0.78
C ASP A 95 12.77 15.40 -0.53
N GLU A 96 13.97 14.77 -0.48
CA GLU A 96 14.55 14.06 -1.63
C GLU A 96 13.69 12.84 -2.00
N LEU A 97 13.18 12.16 -0.99
CA LEU A 97 12.33 11.00 -1.15
C LEU A 97 10.98 11.36 -1.79
N ILE A 98 10.30 12.41 -1.30
CA ILE A 98 9.04 12.90 -1.87
C ILE A 98 9.25 13.26 -3.34
N ARG A 99 10.32 13.98 -3.66
CA ARG A 99 10.65 14.34 -5.04
C ARG A 99 10.80 13.09 -5.90
N ARG A 100 11.58 12.07 -5.46
CA ARG A 100 11.75 10.82 -6.19
C ARG A 100 10.43 10.09 -6.42
N TYR A 101 9.58 9.98 -5.41
CA TYR A 101 8.25 9.37 -5.55
C TYR A 101 7.42 10.09 -6.63
N LEU A 102 7.39 11.42 -6.58
CA LEU A 102 6.67 12.21 -7.57
C LEU A 102 7.29 12.08 -8.96
N GLU A 103 8.63 12.06 -9.09
CA GLU A 103 9.35 11.84 -10.34
C GLU A 103 9.01 10.48 -10.95
N HIS A 104 8.88 9.44 -10.12
CA HIS A 104 8.49 8.09 -10.54
C HIS A 104 6.97 7.89 -10.66
N GLY A 105 6.16 8.95 -10.48
CA GLY A 105 4.71 8.88 -10.62
C GLY A 105 3.97 8.20 -9.47
N ILE A 106 4.65 7.96 -8.35
CA ILE A 106 4.06 7.33 -7.17
C ILE A 106 3.49 8.42 -6.27
N PHE A 107 2.15 8.48 -6.18
CA PHE A 107 1.46 9.52 -5.40
C PHE A 107 0.91 9.01 -4.07
N TYR A 108 0.71 7.70 -3.93
CA TYR A 108 0.06 7.06 -2.79
C TYR A 108 1.01 6.07 -2.14
N VAL A 109 1.28 6.24 -0.85
CA VAL A 109 2.26 5.45 -0.10
C VAL A 109 1.64 4.93 1.20
N LYS A 110 1.87 3.66 1.54
CA LYS A 110 1.59 3.10 2.85
C LYS A 110 2.91 2.85 3.57
N ASN A 111 3.06 3.45 4.75
CA ASN A 111 4.17 3.16 5.66
C ASN A 111 3.67 2.23 6.78
N PRO A 112 3.89 0.91 6.67
CA PRO A 112 3.29 -0.09 7.54
C PRO A 112 4.04 -0.31 8.86
N ASN A 113 5.02 0.51 9.16
CA ASN A 113 5.61 0.63 10.49
C ASN A 113 6.47 1.90 10.59
N ASN A 114 6.22 2.69 11.60
CA ASN A 114 6.89 3.97 11.84
C ASN A 114 6.81 4.34 13.32
N LEU A 115 7.70 5.22 13.76
CA LEU A 115 7.53 5.93 15.02
C LEU A 115 6.40 6.97 14.90
N PRO A 116 5.48 7.06 15.87
CA PRO A 116 4.47 8.13 15.89
C PRO A 116 5.08 9.52 15.83
N SER A 117 6.18 9.74 16.56
CA SER A 117 6.96 11.00 16.53
C SER A 117 7.56 11.29 15.14
N GLY A 118 7.94 10.26 14.37
CA GLY A 118 8.43 10.39 13.01
C GLY A 118 7.34 10.87 12.05
N ARG A 119 6.12 10.33 12.17
CA ARG A 119 4.94 10.81 11.44
C ARG A 119 4.70 12.30 11.68
N ASP A 120 4.72 12.74 12.94
CA ASP A 120 4.47 14.15 13.29
C ASP A 120 5.50 15.08 12.67
N GLN A 121 6.77 14.68 12.62
CA GLN A 121 7.85 15.46 12.01
C GLN A 121 7.71 15.62 10.50
N VAL A 122 7.12 14.64 9.80
CA VAL A 122 6.94 14.71 8.35
C VAL A 122 5.57 15.25 7.94
N ALA A 123 4.62 15.40 8.88
CA ALA A 123 3.22 15.73 8.61
C ALA A 123 3.03 16.99 7.74
N ALA A 124 3.84 18.03 7.95
CA ALA A 124 3.77 19.28 7.18
C ALA A 124 4.22 19.13 5.71
N LYS A 125 4.89 18.01 5.37
CA LYS A 125 5.48 17.77 4.05
C LYS A 125 4.64 16.88 3.14
N ILE A 126 3.67 16.14 3.67
CA ILE A 126 2.88 15.12 2.99
C ILE A 126 1.38 15.44 2.96
N ASN A 127 0.58 14.62 2.29
CA ASN A 127 -0.89 14.71 2.25
C ASN A 127 -1.40 16.07 1.75
N ARG A 128 -0.79 16.58 0.68
CA ARG A 128 -1.15 17.83 0.01
C ARG A 128 -0.95 17.73 -1.51
N PRO A 129 -1.56 18.61 -2.33
CA PRO A 129 -1.51 18.49 -3.80
C PRO A 129 -0.10 18.42 -4.39
N GLU A 130 0.88 19.08 -3.78
CA GLU A 130 2.27 19.13 -4.28
C GLU A 130 3.16 18.02 -3.73
N SER A 131 2.61 17.05 -3.02
CA SER A 131 3.36 16.02 -2.36
C SER A 131 2.70 14.65 -2.51
N ILE A 132 3.32 13.61 -1.95
CA ILE A 132 2.73 12.29 -1.84
C ILE A 132 1.68 12.24 -0.73
N ASP A 133 0.71 11.33 -0.87
CA ASP A 133 -0.25 11.01 0.18
C ASP A 133 0.19 9.73 0.89
N VAL A 134 0.23 9.76 2.23
CA VAL A 134 0.81 8.68 3.03
C VAL A 134 -0.14 8.27 4.15
N THR A 135 -0.27 6.95 4.38
CA THR A 135 -0.92 6.36 5.55
C THR A 135 0.10 5.67 6.44
N PHE A 136 -0.14 5.66 7.77
CA PHE A 136 0.78 5.17 8.79
C PHE A 136 0.11 4.23 9.78
N SER A 137 0.82 3.18 10.21
CA SER A 137 0.36 2.29 11.27
C SER A 137 0.73 2.78 12.68
N ASN A 138 1.75 3.63 12.82
CA ASN A 138 2.25 4.11 14.12
C ASN A 138 2.65 2.96 15.07
N GLY A 139 3.47 2.05 14.58
CA GLY A 139 3.88 0.82 15.24
C GLY A 139 3.05 -0.39 14.83
N GLY A 140 3.41 -1.56 15.32
CA GLY A 140 2.72 -2.81 15.02
C GLY A 140 2.78 -3.81 16.17
N PHE A 141 1.83 -4.75 16.22
CA PHE A 141 1.75 -5.75 17.28
C PHE A 141 2.62 -6.97 16.97
N THR A 142 3.39 -7.41 17.96
CA THR A 142 4.27 -8.58 17.89
C THR A 142 4.40 -9.24 19.28
N VAL A 143 5.26 -10.26 19.41
CA VAL A 143 5.63 -10.86 20.69
C VAL A 143 6.93 -10.24 21.22
N ALA A 144 7.23 -10.38 22.51
CA ALA A 144 8.49 -9.91 23.08
C ALA A 144 9.72 -10.52 22.36
N GLY A 145 10.63 -9.67 21.88
CA GLY A 145 11.78 -10.06 21.07
C GLY A 145 11.42 -10.61 19.68
N GLY A 146 10.17 -10.48 19.24
CA GLY A 146 9.75 -10.78 17.88
C GLY A 146 10.07 -9.68 16.91
N HIS A 147 10.00 -9.96 15.60
CA HIS A 147 10.13 -8.93 14.57
C HIS A 147 9.10 -7.82 14.81
N PRO A 148 9.49 -6.54 14.79
CA PRO A 148 10.74 -5.93 14.33
C PRO A 148 11.70 -5.49 15.47
N ALA A 149 11.77 -6.20 16.60
CA ALA A 149 12.64 -5.82 17.73
C ALA A 149 14.13 -5.73 17.34
N GLU A 150 14.60 -6.54 16.40
CA GLU A 150 15.98 -6.51 15.89
C GLU A 150 16.27 -5.25 15.08
N ILE A 151 15.25 -4.65 14.45
CA ILE A 151 15.38 -3.36 13.75
C ILE A 151 15.58 -2.25 14.76
N VAL A 152 14.80 -2.25 15.84
CA VAL A 152 14.93 -1.29 16.94
C VAL A 152 16.30 -1.40 17.55
N LYS A 153 16.73 -2.61 17.97
CA LYS A 153 18.04 -2.83 18.54
C LYS A 153 19.16 -2.30 17.63
N ARG A 154 19.11 -2.61 16.34
CA ARG A 154 20.10 -2.13 15.35
C ARG A 154 20.16 -0.60 15.29
N ASN A 155 19.02 0.09 15.39
CA ASN A 155 19.00 1.55 15.38
C ASN A 155 19.49 2.16 16.71
N ILE A 156 19.23 1.51 17.84
CA ILE A 156 19.80 1.89 19.16
C ILE A 156 21.32 1.72 19.12
N ASP A 157 21.84 0.57 18.68
CA ASP A 157 23.27 0.28 18.57
C ASP A 157 24.00 1.29 17.66
N ARG A 158 23.29 1.90 16.70
CA ARG A 158 23.81 2.97 15.82
C ARG A 158 23.63 4.38 16.38
N GLY A 159 22.99 4.54 17.52
CA GLY A 159 22.72 5.83 18.14
C GLY A 159 21.63 6.68 17.47
N PHE A 160 20.80 6.07 16.61
CA PHE A 160 19.66 6.75 15.98
C PHE A 160 18.42 6.76 16.86
N TRP A 161 18.23 5.73 17.68
CA TRP A 161 17.08 5.54 18.56
C TRP A 161 17.53 5.27 20.00
N THR A 162 16.55 5.28 20.90
CA THR A 162 16.68 4.95 22.32
C THR A 162 15.78 3.77 22.67
N GLU A 163 15.88 3.23 23.87
CA GLU A 163 14.99 2.17 24.37
C GLU A 163 13.52 2.61 24.35
N ALA A 164 13.23 3.90 24.52
CA ALA A 164 11.87 4.45 24.48
C ALA A 164 11.23 4.40 23.08
N ASP A 165 12.02 4.24 22.03
CA ASP A 165 11.55 4.09 20.65
C ASP A 165 11.17 2.64 20.32
N GLY A 166 11.33 1.71 21.25
CA GLY A 166 11.05 0.29 21.10
C GLY A 166 9.59 -0.08 21.39
N ASP A 167 9.41 -0.90 22.44
CA ASP A 167 8.11 -1.38 22.88
C ASP A 167 7.22 -0.25 23.43
N GLY A 168 6.03 -0.13 22.86
CA GLY A 168 5.10 0.97 23.15
C GLY A 168 5.22 2.18 22.20
N ALA A 169 6.14 2.11 21.22
CA ALA A 169 6.33 3.14 20.19
C ALA A 169 6.42 2.53 18.78
N PHE A 170 7.58 1.95 18.41
CA PHE A 170 7.79 1.33 17.11
C PHE A 170 7.07 -0.02 16.97
N TYR A 171 6.91 -0.75 18.08
CA TYR A 171 6.09 -1.96 18.15
C TYR A 171 5.40 -2.07 19.51
N TYR A 172 4.43 -2.98 19.62
CA TYR A 172 3.70 -3.28 20.85
C TYR A 172 3.83 -4.79 21.09
N ALA A 173 4.73 -5.19 22.01
CA ALA A 173 4.91 -6.59 22.37
C ALA A 173 3.75 -7.06 23.26
N ILE A 174 3.09 -8.14 22.89
CA ILE A 174 1.98 -8.73 23.63
C ILE A 174 2.15 -10.24 23.75
N ALA A 175 1.90 -10.80 24.94
CA ALA A 175 1.92 -12.23 25.21
C ALA A 175 0.52 -12.81 25.42
N ASP A 176 -0.44 -11.95 25.80
CA ASP A 176 -1.81 -12.35 26.14
C ASP A 176 -2.81 -11.20 25.93
N GLU A 177 -4.10 -11.50 26.17
CA GLU A 177 -5.18 -10.51 26.03
C GLU A 177 -5.07 -9.36 27.07
N ALA A 178 -4.55 -9.61 28.26
CA ALA A 178 -4.39 -8.57 29.27
C ALA A 178 -3.34 -7.53 28.87
N GLU A 179 -2.25 -7.97 28.24
CA GLU A 179 -1.28 -7.05 27.62
C GLU A 179 -1.86 -6.33 26.41
N LEU A 180 -2.61 -7.03 25.59
CA LEU A 180 -3.32 -6.40 24.49
C LEU A 180 -4.28 -5.31 24.98
N ASP A 181 -5.02 -5.52 26.05
CA ASP A 181 -5.93 -4.51 26.63
C ASP A 181 -5.18 -3.23 27.02
N ARG A 182 -4.06 -3.37 27.70
CA ARG A 182 -3.25 -2.23 28.14
C ARG A 182 -2.66 -1.45 26.94
N LYS A 183 -2.08 -2.17 25.98
CA LYS A 183 -1.37 -1.56 24.85
C LYS A 183 -2.30 -1.07 23.75
N TRP A 184 -3.49 -1.64 23.63
CA TRP A 184 -4.49 -1.24 22.64
C TRP A 184 -4.92 0.22 22.82
N ALA A 185 -5.20 0.64 24.07
CA ALA A 185 -5.58 2.02 24.36
C ALA A 185 -4.42 2.99 24.03
N GLN A 186 -3.19 2.62 24.38
CA GLN A 186 -1.99 3.39 24.04
C GLN A 186 -1.81 3.52 22.52
N PHE A 187 -1.94 2.41 21.78
CA PHE A 187 -1.85 2.38 20.33
C PHE A 187 -2.88 3.32 19.68
N LEU A 188 -4.15 3.26 20.09
CA LEU A 188 -5.20 4.12 19.53
C LEU A 188 -4.96 5.62 19.77
N GLN A 189 -4.26 6.01 20.86
CA GLN A 189 -3.90 7.40 21.12
C GLN A 189 -2.95 7.97 20.06
N THR A 190 -2.19 7.13 19.36
CA THR A 190 -1.32 7.55 18.26
C THR A 190 -2.09 7.88 16.97
N LYS A 191 -3.41 7.63 16.93
CA LYS A 191 -4.28 7.86 15.77
C LYS A 191 -3.76 7.16 14.51
N PRO A 192 -3.57 5.83 14.52
CA PRO A 192 -3.11 5.09 13.35
C PRO A 192 -4.15 5.12 12.23
N ASP A 193 -3.72 5.03 10.98
CA ASP A 193 -4.60 4.90 9.82
C ASP A 193 -5.05 3.44 9.61
N PHE A 194 -4.27 2.48 10.11
CA PHE A 194 -4.54 1.04 10.08
C PHE A 194 -3.72 0.32 11.17
N VAL A 195 -4.01 -0.94 11.43
CA VAL A 195 -3.28 -1.79 12.38
C VAL A 195 -2.25 -2.63 11.64
N LYS A 196 -0.99 -2.62 12.09
CA LYS A 196 0.06 -3.54 11.64
C LYS A 196 0.25 -4.66 12.64
N THR A 197 0.44 -5.88 12.15
CA THR A 197 0.78 -7.07 12.94
C THR A 197 1.85 -7.89 12.26
N TYR A 198 2.49 -8.79 13.02
CA TYR A 198 3.59 -9.63 12.53
C TYR A 198 3.34 -11.09 12.87
N LEU A 199 3.14 -11.92 11.86
CA LEU A 199 3.21 -13.36 11.94
C LEU A 199 4.53 -13.82 11.32
N LEU A 200 5.30 -14.62 12.06
CA LEU A 200 6.51 -15.25 11.57
C LEU A 200 6.56 -16.68 12.11
N PHE A 201 6.54 -17.65 11.23
CA PHE A 201 6.62 -19.08 11.57
C PHE A 201 5.56 -19.46 12.59
N SER A 202 4.33 -19.15 12.30
CA SER A 202 3.17 -19.29 13.21
C SER A 202 2.87 -20.73 13.57
N ASP A 203 3.21 -21.70 12.71
CA ASP A 203 3.13 -23.13 12.96
C ASP A 203 4.12 -23.64 14.03
N ASP A 204 5.24 -22.91 14.20
CA ASP A 204 6.27 -23.19 15.20
C ASP A 204 6.27 -22.17 16.37
N TYR A 205 5.21 -21.38 16.51
CA TYR A 205 5.10 -20.32 17.50
C TYR A 205 5.46 -20.77 18.92
N LYS A 206 4.93 -21.95 19.36
CA LYS A 206 5.14 -22.45 20.74
C LYS A 206 6.61 -22.76 21.05
N ALA A 207 7.36 -23.24 20.07
CA ALA A 207 8.79 -23.52 20.22
C ALA A 207 9.64 -22.24 20.17
N ARG A 208 9.18 -21.23 19.40
CA ARG A 208 9.95 -19.98 19.17
C ARG A 208 9.73 -18.91 20.21
N LYS A 209 8.52 -18.79 20.76
CA LYS A 209 8.11 -17.62 21.55
C LYS A 209 9.02 -17.28 22.72
N ASP A 210 9.54 -18.27 23.45
CA ASP A 210 10.36 -18.10 24.64
C ASP A 210 11.86 -18.38 24.39
N ASP A 211 12.25 -18.86 23.20
CA ASP A 211 13.63 -19.20 22.88
C ASP A 211 14.37 -17.97 22.33
N PRO A 212 15.44 -17.48 23.02
CA PRO A 212 16.18 -16.28 22.61
C PRO A 212 16.93 -16.44 21.29
N LYS A 213 17.18 -17.68 20.80
CA LYS A 213 17.81 -17.90 19.50
C LYS A 213 16.97 -17.38 18.35
N TYR A 214 15.65 -17.24 18.54
CA TYR A 214 14.72 -16.70 17.55
C TYR A 214 14.46 -15.20 17.75
N TYR A 215 15.35 -14.46 18.40
CA TYR A 215 15.23 -13.00 18.49
C TYR A 215 15.16 -12.35 17.10
N GLY A 216 14.08 -11.59 16.84
CA GLY A 216 13.78 -11.02 15.52
C GLY A 216 13.18 -12.00 14.50
N TRP A 217 13.06 -13.30 14.85
CA TRP A 217 12.59 -14.38 13.97
C TRP A 217 11.38 -15.13 14.55
N LYS A 218 10.51 -14.41 15.20
CA LYS A 218 9.24 -14.87 15.76
C LYS A 218 8.21 -13.75 15.71
N GLY A 219 6.93 -14.07 15.73
CA GLY A 219 5.81 -13.16 15.64
C GLY A 219 4.75 -13.41 16.70
N LEU A 220 3.55 -12.86 16.48
CA LEU A 220 2.39 -13.02 17.33
C LEU A 220 1.94 -14.49 17.47
N ASP A 221 1.28 -14.77 18.60
CA ASP A 221 0.37 -15.91 18.68
C ASP A 221 -0.76 -15.74 17.65
N PRO A 222 -0.95 -16.70 16.72
CA PRO A 222 -2.05 -16.63 15.76
C PRO A 222 -3.44 -16.48 16.41
N ALA A 223 -3.62 -16.99 17.64
CA ALA A 223 -4.87 -16.84 18.38
C ALA A 223 -5.12 -15.38 18.79
N LEU A 224 -4.09 -14.65 19.20
CA LEU A 224 -4.21 -13.22 19.52
C LEU A 224 -4.49 -12.37 18.29
N LEU A 225 -4.03 -12.78 17.10
CA LEU A 225 -4.34 -12.06 15.87
C LEU A 225 -5.84 -11.98 15.61
N VAL A 226 -6.60 -13.06 15.90
CA VAL A 226 -8.07 -13.05 15.78
C VAL A 226 -8.69 -11.95 16.65
N THR A 227 -8.27 -11.84 17.92
CA THR A 227 -8.74 -10.80 18.84
C THR A 227 -8.35 -9.40 18.36
N ILE A 228 -7.13 -9.21 17.83
CA ILE A 228 -6.68 -7.92 17.26
C ILE A 228 -7.56 -7.51 16.08
N VAL A 229 -7.83 -8.43 15.15
CA VAL A 229 -8.68 -8.16 13.98
C VAL A 229 -10.07 -7.73 14.40
N GLN A 230 -10.70 -8.42 15.36
CA GLN A 230 -12.01 -8.06 15.89
C GLN A 230 -12.02 -6.65 16.51
N ARG A 231 -11.01 -6.32 17.30
CA ARG A 231 -10.85 -4.98 17.91
C ARG A 231 -10.61 -3.88 16.88
N ALA A 232 -9.77 -4.17 15.91
CA ALA A 232 -9.46 -3.23 14.82
C ALA A 232 -10.73 -2.91 14.01
N HIS A 233 -11.47 -3.94 13.60
CA HIS A 233 -12.72 -3.76 12.85
C HIS A 233 -13.78 -3.02 13.69
N ALA A 234 -13.89 -3.30 14.98
CA ALA A 234 -14.78 -2.55 15.90
C ALA A 234 -14.36 -1.06 16.01
N ALA A 235 -13.07 -0.76 15.86
CA ALA A 235 -12.54 0.61 15.83
C ALA A 235 -12.58 1.26 14.43
N GLY A 236 -13.10 0.56 13.41
CA GLY A 236 -13.14 1.02 12.01
C GLY A 236 -11.78 1.04 11.31
N LEU A 237 -10.80 0.31 11.85
CA LEU A 237 -9.45 0.15 11.29
C LEU A 237 -9.31 -1.17 10.55
N ARG A 238 -8.54 -1.17 9.45
CA ARG A 238 -8.14 -2.37 8.73
C ARG A 238 -6.87 -2.96 9.33
N VAL A 239 -6.67 -4.26 9.18
CA VAL A 239 -5.48 -4.97 9.67
C VAL A 239 -4.60 -5.41 8.50
N SER A 240 -3.33 -5.06 8.57
CA SER A 240 -2.27 -5.40 7.62
C SER A 240 -1.22 -6.27 8.34
N THR A 241 -1.05 -7.52 7.90
CA THR A 241 -0.27 -8.54 8.61
C THR A 241 0.95 -8.95 7.79
N HIS A 242 2.14 -8.87 8.40
CA HIS A 242 3.37 -9.46 7.86
C HIS A 242 3.30 -10.98 7.91
N VAL A 243 3.77 -11.66 6.87
CA VAL A 243 3.93 -13.12 6.81
C VAL A 243 5.29 -13.51 6.21
N GLU A 244 5.85 -14.66 6.62
CA GLU A 244 7.08 -15.24 6.06
C GLU A 244 6.81 -16.49 5.24
N ILE A 245 5.98 -17.40 5.75
CA ILE A 245 5.72 -18.72 5.19
C ILE A 245 4.23 -18.91 4.87
N ALA A 246 3.90 -19.99 4.14
CA ALA A 246 2.52 -20.31 3.79
C ALA A 246 1.63 -20.57 5.02
N ALA A 247 2.20 -21.11 6.11
CA ALA A 247 1.46 -21.29 7.36
C ALA A 247 1.03 -19.94 7.97
N ASP A 248 1.86 -18.89 7.88
CA ASP A 248 1.49 -17.53 8.31
C ASP A 248 0.38 -16.94 7.44
N PHE A 249 0.47 -17.17 6.12
CA PHE A 249 -0.55 -16.76 5.15
C PHE A 249 -1.90 -17.40 5.50
N HIS A 250 -1.90 -18.71 5.81
CA HIS A 250 -3.08 -19.42 6.27
C HIS A 250 -3.64 -18.81 7.56
N ALA A 251 -2.80 -18.61 8.60
CA ALA A 251 -3.22 -18.06 9.88
C ALA A 251 -3.79 -16.65 9.75
N ALA A 252 -3.21 -15.81 8.88
CA ALA A 252 -3.71 -14.48 8.57
C ALA A 252 -5.13 -14.52 7.97
N LEU A 253 -5.38 -15.44 7.03
CA LEU A 253 -6.71 -15.65 6.45
C LEU A 253 -7.72 -16.17 7.48
N VAL A 254 -7.33 -17.11 8.35
CA VAL A 254 -8.19 -17.61 9.43
C VAL A 254 -8.58 -16.48 10.39
N ALA A 255 -7.65 -15.58 10.69
CA ALA A 255 -7.92 -14.41 11.53
C ALA A 255 -8.81 -13.34 10.84
N GLY A 256 -8.93 -13.38 9.52
CA GLY A 256 -9.76 -12.45 8.76
C GLY A 256 -9.12 -11.07 8.55
N VAL A 257 -7.80 -11.03 8.35
CA VAL A 257 -7.08 -9.77 8.06
C VAL A 257 -7.52 -9.17 6.72
N ASP A 258 -7.45 -7.84 6.61
CA ASP A 258 -7.79 -7.13 5.37
C ASP A 258 -6.68 -7.16 4.33
N GLU A 259 -5.44 -7.28 4.79
CA GLU A 259 -4.26 -7.23 3.94
C GLU A 259 -3.15 -8.12 4.49
N ILE A 260 -2.58 -8.94 3.63
CA ILE A 260 -1.38 -9.73 3.90
C ILE A 260 -0.21 -9.02 3.23
N ASN A 261 0.81 -8.70 4.03
CA ASN A 261 2.04 -8.12 3.53
C ASN A 261 3.06 -9.22 3.31
N HIS A 262 3.67 -9.14 2.16
CA HIS A 262 4.60 -10.08 1.57
C HIS A 262 3.90 -11.33 1.01
N MET A 263 4.46 -11.82 -0.06
CA MET A 263 4.21 -13.19 -0.49
C MET A 263 5.16 -14.13 0.27
N PRO A 264 4.71 -15.31 0.70
CA PRO A 264 5.60 -16.29 1.31
C PRO A 264 6.86 -16.52 0.46
N GLY A 265 8.04 -16.48 1.10
CA GLY A 265 9.33 -16.59 0.41
C GLY A 265 9.86 -15.30 -0.21
N PHE A 266 9.29 -14.14 0.09
CA PHE A 266 9.75 -12.84 -0.41
C PHE A 266 11.19 -12.50 0.01
N ARG A 267 11.65 -12.97 1.17
CA ARG A 267 13.04 -12.85 1.60
C ARG A 267 13.88 -13.95 0.99
N THR A 268 14.62 -13.64 -0.03
CA THR A 268 15.52 -14.59 -0.72
C THR A 268 16.84 -14.85 0.02
N SER A 269 17.13 -14.11 1.11
CA SER A 269 18.36 -14.25 1.89
C SER A 269 18.08 -14.79 3.29
N GLY A 270 18.88 -15.74 3.75
CA GLY A 270 18.83 -16.29 5.12
C GLY A 270 17.91 -17.47 5.24
N ASP A 271 16.62 -17.26 5.53
CA ASP A 271 15.69 -18.33 5.87
C ASP A 271 15.29 -19.24 4.71
N VAL A 272 15.18 -18.71 3.49
CA VAL A 272 14.92 -19.52 2.29
C VAL A 272 16.01 -20.60 2.09
N LYS A 273 17.24 -20.33 2.55
CA LYS A 273 18.33 -21.34 2.52
C LYS A 273 18.17 -22.45 3.56
N THR A 274 17.35 -22.27 4.57
CA THR A 274 17.18 -23.20 5.70
C THR A 274 15.82 -23.90 5.71
N HIS A 275 14.89 -23.49 4.86
CA HIS A 275 13.54 -24.02 4.74
C HIS A 275 13.31 -24.66 3.37
N ALA A 276 12.44 -25.65 3.30
CA ALA A 276 12.05 -26.25 2.03
C ALA A 276 11.19 -25.27 1.22
N MET A 277 11.40 -25.16 -0.09
CA MET A 277 10.64 -24.26 -0.96
C MET A 277 9.13 -24.49 -0.86
N SER A 278 8.68 -25.72 -0.57
CA SER A 278 7.27 -26.07 -0.36
C SER A 278 6.62 -25.35 0.83
N GLU A 279 7.40 -24.88 1.80
CA GLU A 279 6.87 -24.12 2.95
C GLU A 279 6.43 -22.70 2.57
N PHE A 280 6.86 -22.24 1.39
CA PHE A 280 6.48 -20.93 0.83
C PHE A 280 5.39 -21.04 -0.24
N GLU A 281 4.94 -22.24 -0.59
CA GLU A 281 3.93 -22.45 -1.61
C GLU A 281 2.52 -22.23 -1.05
N ILE A 282 1.82 -21.20 -1.55
CA ILE A 282 0.41 -20.92 -1.22
C ILE A 282 -0.45 -22.09 -1.73
N ALA A 283 -1.33 -22.62 -0.89
CA ALA A 283 -2.24 -23.68 -1.28
C ALA A 283 -3.44 -23.15 -2.07
N ASP A 284 -4.03 -24.00 -2.93
CA ASP A 284 -5.22 -23.67 -3.76
C ASP A 284 -6.42 -23.24 -2.89
N SER A 285 -6.61 -23.89 -1.72
CA SER A 285 -7.64 -23.53 -0.73
C SER A 285 -7.45 -22.11 -0.14
N GLU A 286 -6.21 -21.71 0.08
CA GLU A 286 -5.85 -20.39 0.65
C GLU A 286 -6.05 -19.27 -0.37
N ALA A 287 -5.64 -19.46 -1.62
CA ALA A 287 -5.91 -18.52 -2.69
C ALA A 287 -7.43 -18.30 -2.88
N ARG A 288 -8.23 -19.38 -2.82
CA ARG A 288 -9.71 -19.28 -2.84
C ARG A 288 -10.26 -18.54 -1.61
N ALA A 289 -9.69 -18.76 -0.43
CA ALA A 289 -10.11 -18.09 0.79
C ALA A 289 -9.81 -16.59 0.70
N ALA A 290 -8.60 -16.19 0.30
CA ALA A 290 -8.21 -14.81 0.09
C ALA A 290 -9.16 -14.08 -0.89
N ALA A 291 -9.48 -14.73 -2.02
CA ALA A 291 -10.43 -14.19 -3.00
C ALA A 291 -11.83 -13.99 -2.42
N ARG A 292 -12.38 -14.99 -1.71
CA ARG A 292 -13.72 -14.91 -1.09
C ARG A 292 -13.82 -13.85 -0.01
N GLN A 293 -12.77 -13.68 0.80
CA GLN A 293 -12.69 -12.67 1.85
C GLN A 293 -12.43 -11.28 1.29
N GLY A 294 -11.92 -11.18 0.05
CA GLY A 294 -11.51 -9.94 -0.57
C GLY A 294 -10.23 -9.37 0.06
N THR A 295 -9.42 -10.23 0.69
CA THR A 295 -8.13 -9.89 1.29
C THR A 295 -7.17 -9.41 0.20
N TYR A 296 -6.45 -8.33 0.46
CA TYR A 296 -5.37 -7.85 -0.40
C TYR A 296 -4.08 -8.60 -0.08
N VAL A 297 -3.28 -8.87 -1.09
CA VAL A 297 -1.91 -9.40 -0.93
C VAL A 297 -0.94 -8.40 -1.55
N VAL A 298 -0.04 -7.89 -0.73
CA VAL A 298 1.04 -6.98 -1.17
C VAL A 298 2.28 -7.82 -1.51
N THR A 299 2.82 -7.66 -2.71
CA THR A 299 3.80 -8.60 -3.28
C THR A 299 5.18 -8.55 -2.61
N THR A 300 5.87 -7.41 -2.64
CA THR A 300 7.21 -7.14 -2.08
C THR A 300 8.31 -8.13 -2.51
N LEU A 301 8.35 -8.46 -3.79
CA LEU A 301 9.27 -9.45 -4.37
C LEU A 301 10.63 -8.86 -4.79
N GLY A 302 10.88 -7.59 -4.50
CA GLY A 302 12.08 -6.86 -4.87
C GLY A 302 13.39 -7.48 -4.36
N GLY A 303 13.32 -8.31 -3.29
CA GLY A 303 14.45 -9.10 -2.81
C GLY A 303 14.98 -10.07 -3.89
N ALA A 304 14.09 -10.75 -4.60
CA ALA A 304 14.44 -11.61 -5.72
C ALA A 304 15.02 -10.80 -6.91
N ALA A 305 14.40 -9.63 -7.19
CA ALA A 305 14.89 -8.74 -8.25
C ALA A 305 16.34 -8.28 -8.04
N ALA A 306 16.77 -8.12 -6.80
CA ALA A 306 18.10 -7.67 -6.43
C ALA A 306 19.20 -8.73 -6.63
N ILE A 307 18.85 -10.01 -6.82
CA ILE A 307 19.81 -11.08 -7.06
C ILE A 307 20.24 -11.04 -8.54
N ASP A 308 21.56 -10.95 -8.78
CA ASP A 308 22.11 -11.05 -10.13
C ASP A 308 21.84 -12.44 -10.72
N ALA A 309 21.04 -12.48 -11.79
CA ALA A 309 20.69 -13.72 -12.49
C ALA A 309 21.90 -14.44 -13.16
N LYS A 310 23.04 -13.78 -13.27
CA LYS A 310 24.30 -14.30 -13.82
C LYS A 310 25.40 -14.44 -12.76
N GLY A 311 25.11 -14.04 -11.52
CA GLY A 311 26.05 -14.04 -10.41
C GLY A 311 26.15 -15.37 -9.67
N PRO A 312 26.88 -15.42 -8.56
CA PRO A 312 27.08 -16.63 -7.77
C PRO A 312 25.78 -17.20 -7.17
N ASP A 313 24.76 -16.37 -6.98
CA ASP A 313 23.45 -16.76 -6.44
C ASP A 313 22.38 -16.96 -7.52
N ALA A 314 22.79 -17.18 -8.80
CA ALA A 314 21.86 -17.36 -9.92
C ALA A 314 20.87 -18.53 -9.75
N SER A 315 21.27 -19.61 -9.07
CA SER A 315 20.35 -20.71 -8.75
C SER A 315 19.25 -20.27 -7.77
N LEU A 316 19.60 -19.51 -6.73
CA LEU A 316 18.63 -18.94 -5.77
C LEU A 316 17.65 -17.99 -6.48
N ARG A 317 18.16 -17.16 -7.41
CA ARG A 317 17.30 -16.31 -8.25
C ARG A 317 16.32 -17.15 -9.06
N SER A 318 16.77 -18.20 -9.71
CA SER A 318 15.94 -19.09 -10.52
C SER A 318 14.86 -19.80 -9.71
N GLU A 319 15.20 -20.25 -8.50
CA GLU A 319 14.25 -20.89 -7.57
C GLU A 319 13.20 -19.86 -7.06
N SER A 320 13.64 -18.69 -6.69
CA SER A 320 12.74 -17.59 -6.29
C SER A 320 11.79 -17.19 -7.42
N ASP A 321 12.29 -17.08 -8.66
CA ASP A 321 11.46 -16.74 -9.82
C ASP A 321 10.38 -17.83 -10.07
N LYS A 322 10.72 -19.11 -9.90
CA LYS A 322 9.77 -20.24 -10.03
C LYS A 322 8.68 -20.19 -8.96
N LEU A 323 9.08 -19.98 -7.69
CA LEU A 323 8.14 -19.86 -6.58
C LEU A 323 7.21 -18.66 -6.76
N ASN A 324 7.78 -17.49 -7.06
CA ASN A 324 7.02 -16.26 -7.24
C ASN A 324 6.02 -16.38 -8.41
N ARG A 325 6.47 -16.94 -9.53
CA ARG A 325 5.59 -17.23 -10.68
C ARG A 325 4.44 -18.14 -10.27
N ARG A 326 4.73 -19.28 -9.62
CA ARG A 326 3.72 -20.23 -9.17
C ARG A 326 2.67 -19.60 -8.26
N ASN A 327 3.11 -18.85 -7.24
CA ASN A 327 2.21 -18.19 -6.31
C ASN A 327 1.39 -17.09 -6.99
N LEU A 328 1.99 -16.28 -7.86
CA LEU A 328 1.29 -15.25 -8.62
C LEU A 328 0.27 -15.84 -9.59
N GLU A 329 0.60 -16.92 -10.32
CA GLU A 329 -0.33 -17.63 -11.21
C GLU A 329 -1.54 -18.15 -10.45
N LEU A 330 -1.32 -18.71 -9.25
CA LEU A 330 -2.39 -19.21 -8.39
C LEU A 330 -3.28 -18.08 -7.89
N LEU A 331 -2.70 -16.97 -7.41
CA LEU A 331 -3.46 -15.81 -6.94
C LEU A 331 -4.23 -15.14 -8.10
N LYS A 332 -3.63 -15.05 -9.29
CA LYS A 332 -4.30 -14.58 -10.52
C LYS A 332 -5.49 -15.47 -10.88
N LYS A 333 -5.31 -16.79 -10.87
CA LYS A 333 -6.36 -17.79 -11.19
C LYS A 333 -7.63 -17.59 -10.35
N TYR A 334 -7.49 -17.18 -9.09
CA TYR A 334 -8.61 -16.94 -8.18
C TYR A 334 -9.00 -15.48 -8.06
N HIS A 335 -8.43 -14.60 -8.87
CA HIS A 335 -8.70 -13.14 -8.85
C HIS A 335 -8.48 -12.50 -7.47
N VAL A 336 -7.44 -12.93 -6.75
CA VAL A 336 -7.03 -12.32 -5.50
C VAL A 336 -6.57 -10.90 -5.77
N LYS A 337 -6.91 -9.96 -4.90
CA LYS A 337 -6.52 -8.56 -5.02
C LYS A 337 -5.04 -8.40 -4.71
N LEU A 338 -4.22 -8.26 -5.75
CA LEU A 338 -2.78 -8.03 -5.62
C LEU A 338 -2.47 -6.53 -5.63
N ALA A 339 -1.59 -6.11 -4.75
CA ALA A 339 -1.07 -4.75 -4.68
C ALA A 339 0.46 -4.77 -4.67
N LEU A 340 1.08 -3.74 -5.25
CA LEU A 340 2.53 -3.63 -5.30
C LEU A 340 3.06 -2.88 -4.08
N GLY A 341 4.12 -3.43 -3.48
CA GLY A 341 4.90 -2.81 -2.42
C GLY A 341 6.37 -3.19 -2.58
N SER A 342 7.28 -2.33 -2.16
CA SER A 342 8.72 -2.59 -2.34
C SER A 342 9.42 -3.14 -1.11
N ASP A 343 8.88 -2.90 0.07
CA ASP A 343 9.54 -3.15 1.37
C ASP A 343 10.99 -2.61 1.43
N SER A 344 11.19 -1.45 0.86
CA SER A 344 12.53 -0.87 0.68
C SER A 344 12.71 0.40 1.49
N TYR A 345 13.88 0.56 2.10
CA TYR A 345 14.31 1.83 2.72
C TYR A 345 14.96 2.79 1.71
N ARG A 346 15.33 2.32 0.50
CA ARG A 346 16.14 3.09 -0.46
C ARG A 346 15.55 3.19 -1.86
N SER A 347 14.51 2.42 -2.14
CA SER A 347 13.85 2.34 -3.43
C SER A 347 12.33 2.53 -3.28
N ASP A 348 11.60 2.28 -4.33
CA ASP A 348 10.15 2.33 -4.44
C ASP A 348 9.63 1.18 -5.31
N THR A 349 8.35 1.17 -5.67
CA THR A 349 7.71 0.09 -6.42
C THR A 349 8.09 -0.02 -7.90
N VAL A 350 8.88 0.88 -8.48
CA VAL A 350 9.27 0.76 -9.90
C VAL A 350 10.03 -0.55 -10.17
N PRO A 351 11.10 -0.90 -9.41
CA PRO A 351 11.78 -2.20 -9.59
C PRO A 351 10.88 -3.41 -9.34
N GLU A 352 9.94 -3.31 -8.38
CA GLU A 352 8.95 -4.35 -8.11
C GLU A 352 8.05 -4.61 -9.31
N ALA A 353 7.50 -3.55 -9.92
CA ALA A 353 6.64 -3.63 -11.08
C ALA A 353 7.36 -4.25 -12.29
N LEU A 354 8.61 -3.81 -12.57
CA LEU A 354 9.43 -4.36 -13.64
C LEU A 354 9.82 -5.83 -13.40
N TYR A 355 10.05 -6.20 -12.13
CA TYR A 355 10.30 -7.59 -11.78
C TYR A 355 9.09 -8.48 -12.03
N ILE A 356 7.90 -8.06 -11.58
CA ILE A 356 6.66 -8.82 -11.80
C ILE A 356 6.35 -8.95 -13.30
N GLU A 357 6.60 -7.89 -14.09
CA GLU A 357 6.48 -7.93 -15.55
C GLU A 357 7.41 -9.02 -16.14
N SER A 358 8.67 -9.06 -15.72
CA SER A 358 9.67 -10.04 -16.21
C SER A 358 9.32 -11.50 -15.91
N LEU A 359 8.43 -11.75 -14.96
CA LEU A 359 7.89 -13.08 -14.68
C LEU A 359 6.85 -13.54 -15.72
N HIS A 360 6.30 -12.64 -16.55
CA HIS A 360 5.33 -12.94 -17.61
C HIS A 360 4.06 -13.66 -17.11
N VAL A 361 3.62 -13.39 -15.87
CA VAL A 361 2.38 -13.93 -15.31
C VAL A 361 1.17 -13.10 -15.72
N PHE A 362 1.34 -11.78 -15.77
CA PHE A 362 0.31 -10.81 -16.11
C PHE A 362 0.61 -10.20 -17.48
N ASP A 363 -0.44 -9.83 -18.21
CA ASP A 363 -0.24 -8.86 -19.29
C ASP A 363 -0.04 -7.45 -18.74
N ASN A 364 0.46 -6.55 -19.57
CA ASN A 364 0.80 -5.19 -19.15
C ASN A 364 -0.42 -4.39 -18.67
N SER A 365 -1.61 -4.68 -19.18
CA SER A 365 -2.83 -3.99 -18.75
C SER A 365 -3.27 -4.42 -17.36
N ASP A 366 -3.21 -5.72 -17.03
CA ASP A 366 -3.48 -6.25 -15.70
C ASP A 366 -2.49 -5.69 -14.67
N LEU A 367 -1.20 -5.71 -14.99
CA LEU A 367 -0.15 -5.20 -14.12
C LEU A 367 -0.28 -3.70 -13.87
N LEU A 368 -0.58 -2.93 -14.91
CA LEU A 368 -0.82 -1.48 -14.79
C LEU A 368 -2.04 -1.19 -13.92
N ALA A 369 -3.16 -1.91 -14.13
CA ALA A 369 -4.36 -1.78 -13.31
C ALA A 369 -4.10 -2.18 -11.84
N MET A 370 -3.31 -3.21 -11.60
CA MET A 370 -2.88 -3.64 -10.26
C MET A 370 -2.10 -2.52 -9.57
N TRP A 371 -1.10 -1.96 -10.23
CA TRP A 371 -0.23 -0.93 -9.67
C TRP A 371 -0.96 0.40 -9.42
N CYS A 372 -1.82 0.81 -10.37
CA CYS A 372 -2.58 2.06 -10.25
C CYS A 372 -3.79 1.93 -9.31
N ALA A 373 -4.68 0.93 -9.58
CA ALA A 373 -5.98 0.88 -8.93
C ALA A 373 -5.98 0.03 -7.66
N THR A 374 -5.55 -1.23 -7.73
CA THR A 374 -5.60 -2.14 -6.57
C THR A 374 -4.69 -1.65 -5.46
N THR A 375 -3.49 -1.17 -5.82
CA THR A 375 -2.52 -0.61 -4.87
C THR A 375 -3.06 0.66 -4.21
N ALA A 376 -3.58 1.63 -4.97
CA ALA A 376 -4.14 2.84 -4.40
C ALA A 376 -5.35 2.54 -3.48
N ASN A 377 -6.19 1.59 -3.86
CA ASN A 377 -7.39 1.22 -3.10
C ASN A 377 -7.09 0.54 -1.76
N THR A 378 -6.00 -0.23 -1.65
CA THR A 378 -5.61 -0.78 -0.33
C THR A 378 -5.02 0.28 0.58
N ILE A 379 -4.38 1.32 0.03
CA ILE A 379 -3.81 2.44 0.80
C ILE A 379 -4.92 3.39 1.28
N PHE A 380 -5.83 3.80 0.38
CA PHE A 380 -6.91 4.76 0.64
C PHE A 380 -8.28 4.19 0.22
N PRO A 381 -8.85 3.23 0.95
CA PRO A 381 -10.03 2.47 0.50
C PRO A 381 -11.31 3.31 0.39
N LYS A 382 -11.34 4.52 0.93
CA LYS A 382 -12.51 5.42 0.93
C LYS A 382 -12.40 6.54 -0.11
N ARG A 383 -11.26 6.65 -0.85
CA ARG A 383 -11.05 7.71 -1.85
C ARG A 383 -11.37 7.19 -3.26
N LEU A 384 -11.87 8.07 -4.10
CA LEU A 384 -12.07 7.80 -5.53
C LEU A 384 -10.79 8.13 -6.31
N ILE A 385 -9.80 7.24 -6.26
CA ILE A 385 -8.48 7.33 -6.87
C ILE A 385 -8.11 6.02 -7.59
N GLY A 386 -6.98 6.01 -8.30
CA GLY A 386 -6.45 4.82 -8.96
C GLY A 386 -7.17 4.41 -10.25
N SER A 387 -8.13 5.21 -10.70
CA SER A 387 -8.86 5.00 -11.97
C SER A 387 -9.19 6.34 -12.62
N LEU A 388 -9.23 6.37 -13.96
CA LEU A 388 -9.59 7.55 -14.74
C LEU A 388 -11.07 7.52 -15.11
N LYS A 389 -11.93 7.77 -14.12
CA LYS A 389 -13.39 7.73 -14.23
C LYS A 389 -14.01 9.08 -13.89
N GLU A 390 -15.22 9.30 -14.39
CA GLU A 390 -16.02 10.46 -14.04
C GLU A 390 -16.19 10.59 -12.54
N GLY A 391 -15.95 11.77 -11.98
CA GLY A 391 -16.09 12.06 -10.55
C GLY A 391 -14.92 11.61 -9.66
N TYR A 392 -13.92 10.94 -10.23
CA TYR A 392 -12.69 10.58 -9.52
C TYR A 392 -11.79 11.81 -9.32
N GLU A 393 -10.83 11.71 -8.43
CA GLU A 393 -9.79 12.73 -8.27
C GLU A 393 -9.05 12.93 -9.59
N ALA A 394 -8.86 14.20 -9.99
CA ALA A 394 -8.11 14.55 -11.19
C ALA A 394 -6.61 14.38 -10.94
N SER A 395 -6.18 13.13 -10.70
CA SER A 395 -4.79 12.73 -10.50
C SER A 395 -4.40 11.71 -11.55
N PHE A 396 -3.37 12.03 -12.37
CA PHE A 396 -2.92 11.18 -13.45
C PHE A 396 -1.49 11.51 -13.90
N LEU A 397 -0.91 10.60 -14.64
CA LEU A 397 0.38 10.72 -15.30
C LEU A 397 0.17 10.70 -16.81
N VAL A 398 1.04 11.39 -17.54
CA VAL A 398 1.12 11.29 -19.00
C VAL A 398 2.46 10.63 -19.35
N LEU A 399 2.39 9.53 -20.11
CA LEU A 399 3.54 8.74 -20.52
C LEU A 399 3.84 8.98 -22.00
N LYS A 400 5.11 9.06 -22.34
CA LYS A 400 5.57 9.32 -23.72
C LYS A 400 5.23 8.21 -24.70
N ALA A 401 5.19 6.94 -24.22
CA ALA A 401 4.96 5.76 -25.04
C ALA A 401 3.92 4.83 -24.41
N ASN A 402 3.38 3.89 -25.19
CA ASN A 402 2.35 2.94 -24.78
C ASN A 402 2.89 1.88 -23.82
N PRO A 403 2.53 1.90 -22.53
CA PRO A 403 3.00 0.90 -21.56
C PRO A 403 2.38 -0.50 -21.78
N LEU A 404 1.32 -0.62 -22.58
CA LEU A 404 0.75 -1.93 -22.92
C LEU A 404 1.58 -2.65 -24.00
N GLU A 405 2.32 -1.91 -24.83
CA GLU A 405 3.22 -2.46 -25.85
C GLU A 405 4.62 -2.70 -25.28
N ASN A 406 5.09 -1.76 -24.46
CA ASN A 406 6.38 -1.84 -23.77
C ASN A 406 6.24 -1.28 -22.35
N PHE A 407 6.28 -2.16 -21.35
CA PHE A 407 6.04 -1.78 -19.96
C PHE A 407 7.07 -0.77 -19.42
N ASP A 408 8.30 -0.76 -19.92
CA ASP A 408 9.33 0.23 -19.54
C ASP A 408 8.88 1.69 -19.77
N ALA A 409 7.87 1.91 -20.60
CA ALA A 409 7.28 3.23 -20.83
C ALA A 409 6.69 3.87 -19.57
N VAL A 410 6.38 3.10 -18.52
CA VAL A 410 5.93 3.63 -17.20
C VAL A 410 6.96 4.58 -16.57
N GLN A 411 8.23 4.49 -16.97
CA GLN A 411 9.30 5.35 -16.49
C GLN A 411 9.44 6.66 -17.32
N GLN A 412 8.72 6.78 -18.44
CA GLN A 412 8.84 7.93 -19.38
C GLN A 412 7.69 8.94 -19.14
N ILE A 413 7.62 9.50 -17.92
CA ILE A 413 6.55 10.42 -17.51
C ILE A 413 6.86 11.84 -17.97
N THR A 414 6.01 12.40 -18.83
CA THR A 414 6.13 13.76 -19.38
C THR A 414 5.33 14.78 -18.60
N LEU A 415 4.19 14.39 -18.00
CA LEU A 415 3.35 15.28 -17.21
C LEU A 415 2.82 14.56 -15.96
N ARG A 416 2.68 15.28 -14.87
CA ARG A 416 2.13 14.82 -13.60
C ARG A 416 1.05 15.79 -13.16
N VAL A 417 -0.15 15.26 -12.92
CA VAL A 417 -1.29 16.03 -12.41
C VAL A 417 -1.78 15.37 -11.13
N LYS A 418 -1.90 16.16 -10.06
CA LYS A 418 -2.45 15.67 -8.79
C LYS A 418 -3.52 16.63 -8.31
N GLN A 419 -4.71 16.12 -8.06
CA GLN A 419 -5.88 16.91 -7.63
C GLN A 419 -6.14 18.12 -8.53
N GLY A 420 -6.00 17.92 -9.85
CA GLY A 420 -6.17 18.97 -10.86
C GLY A 420 -5.02 19.96 -10.95
N LYS A 421 -3.94 19.79 -10.20
CA LYS A 421 -2.76 20.65 -10.22
C LYS A 421 -1.64 19.99 -11.03
N ILE A 422 -1.12 20.71 -12.01
CA ILE A 422 0.07 20.31 -12.75
C ILE A 422 1.29 20.46 -11.82
N LEU A 423 1.97 19.35 -11.56
CA LEU A 423 3.21 19.34 -10.80
C LEU A 423 4.37 19.72 -11.71
N LYS A 424 5.09 20.78 -11.35
CA LYS A 424 6.29 21.18 -12.10
C LYS A 424 7.41 20.18 -11.84
N ALA A 425 8.10 19.76 -12.90
CA ALA A 425 9.40 19.13 -12.73
C ALA A 425 10.35 20.13 -12.06
N ASP A 426 11.05 19.67 -11.02
CA ASP A 426 12.04 20.54 -10.35
C ASP A 426 13.16 20.84 -11.36
N GLN A 427 13.34 22.13 -11.71
CA GLN A 427 14.34 22.58 -12.69
C GLN A 427 15.76 22.69 -12.08
N SER A 428 15.92 22.23 -10.82
CA SER A 428 17.21 22.22 -10.13
C SER A 428 17.98 20.92 -10.43
N ARG A 429 18.53 20.79 -11.63
CA ARG A 429 19.66 19.92 -11.94
C ARG A 429 20.88 20.75 -12.26
#